data_c8e1a12fee1d81d37e80b02daf4dc5ec
#
_entry.id   c8e1a12fee1d81d37e80b02daf4dc5ec
#
_cell.length_a   1.000
_cell.length_b   1.000
_cell.length_c   1.000
_cell.angle_alpha   90.00
_cell.angle_beta   90.00
_cell.angle_gamma   90.00
#
_symmetry.space_group_name_H-M   'P 1'
#
loop_
_entity.id
_entity.type
_entity.pdbx_description
1 polymer ?
#
loop_
_entity_poly.entity_id
_entity_poly.type
_entity_poly.pdbx_seq_one_letter_code
_entity_poly.pdbx_strand_id
1 'polypeptide(L)'
;QEIFKILKAIFPGGTITGCPKIRCMEIINELESIPRGPYSGSFGYIGFAPYMDLNIIIRSIIIHNETASFHVGAGVVADSVPEKEYFETLDKAAPMIEALSMEK
;
A
#
# COMPACT_ATOMS: atom_id res chain seq x y z
N GLN A 1 17.27 1.16 18.92
CA GLN A 1 16.27 1.72 19.85
C GLN A 1 15.58 2.92 19.23
N GLU A 2 16.34 3.93 18.81
CA GLU A 2 15.76 5.12 18.17
C GLU A 2 15.09 4.80 16.85
N ILE A 3 15.63 3.86 16.08
CA ILE A 3 15.04 3.42 14.81
C ILE A 3 13.61 2.93 15.02
N PHE A 4 13.37 2.14 16.07
CA PHE A 4 12.03 1.65 16.34
C PHE A 4 11.07 2.75 16.78
N LYS A 5 11.57 3.77 17.49
CA LYS A 5 10.77 4.95 17.82
C LYS A 5 10.40 5.73 16.58
N ILE A 6 11.33 5.88 15.64
CA ILE A 6 11.08 6.55 14.37
C ILE A 6 10.02 5.78 13.57
N LEU A 7 10.18 4.45 13.44
CA LEU A 7 9.20 3.62 12.74
C LEU A 7 7.81 3.76 13.35
N LYS A 8 7.71 3.73 14.67
CA LYS A 8 6.42 3.88 15.34
C LYS A 8 5.78 5.24 15.07
N ALA A 9 6.59 6.28 14.92
CA ALA A 9 6.08 7.62 14.66
C ALA A 9 5.63 7.84 13.23
N ILE A 10 6.32 7.28 12.25
CA ILE A 10 6.07 7.57 10.83
C ILE A 10 5.27 6.51 10.10
N PHE A 11 5.24 5.28 10.58
CA PHE A 11 4.56 4.18 9.90
C PHE A 11 3.19 3.92 10.50
N PRO A 12 2.17 3.62 9.69
CA PRO A 12 2.16 3.75 8.24
C PRO A 12 2.07 5.20 7.78
N GLY A 13 2.51 5.46 6.54
CA GLY A 13 2.53 6.83 6.00
C GLY A 13 1.14 7.43 5.87
N GLY A 14 1.04 8.73 6.14
CA GLY A 14 -0.24 9.44 6.09
C GLY A 14 -0.86 9.49 4.70
N THR A 15 -0.06 9.50 3.65
CA THR A 15 -0.57 9.45 2.27
C THR A 15 -1.20 8.10 1.93
N ILE A 16 -0.82 7.05 2.68
CA ILE A 16 -1.34 5.70 2.48
C ILE A 16 -2.65 5.49 3.27
N THR A 17 -2.69 6.00 4.49
CA THR A 17 -3.84 5.80 5.38
C THR A 17 -4.84 6.96 5.32
N GLY A 18 -4.37 8.16 5.05
CA GLY A 18 -5.13 9.38 5.22
C GLY A 18 -4.91 9.99 6.59
N CYS A 19 -5.49 11.15 6.83
CA CYS A 19 -5.37 11.90 8.08
C CYS A 19 -6.75 12.34 8.56
N PRO A 20 -7.04 12.27 9.86
CA PRO A 20 -6.20 11.77 10.95
C PRO A 20 -5.93 10.28 10.84
N LYS A 21 -4.70 9.88 11.12
CA LYS A 21 -4.23 8.51 10.84
C LYS A 21 -5.09 7.43 11.50
N ILE A 22 -5.30 7.53 12.80
CA ILE A 22 -6.01 6.49 13.55
C ILE A 22 -7.43 6.32 13.05
N ARG A 23 -8.16 7.41 12.87
CA ARG A 23 -9.54 7.33 12.37
C ARG A 23 -9.61 6.80 10.95
N CYS A 24 -8.68 7.19 10.09
CA CYS A 24 -8.63 6.65 8.73
C CYS A 24 -8.33 5.14 8.72
N MET A 25 -7.45 4.68 9.60
CA MET A 25 -7.18 3.24 9.72
C MET A 25 -8.41 2.46 10.18
N GLU A 26 -9.19 3.04 11.10
CA GLU A 26 -10.45 2.43 11.52
C GLU A 26 -11.44 2.32 10.36
N ILE A 27 -11.59 3.38 9.57
CA ILE A 27 -12.47 3.40 8.40
C ILE A 27 -12.02 2.36 7.37
N ILE A 28 -10.73 2.28 7.09
CA ILE A 28 -10.17 1.28 6.18
C ILE A 28 -10.55 -0.12 6.66
N ASN A 29 -10.39 -0.38 7.94
CA ASN A 29 -10.72 -1.69 8.51
C ASN A 29 -12.21 -2.03 8.39
N GLU A 30 -13.08 -1.01 8.50
CA GLU A 30 -14.52 -1.20 8.36
C GLU A 30 -14.95 -1.44 6.91
N LEU A 31 -14.33 -0.72 5.95
CA LEU A 31 -14.78 -0.70 4.57
C LEU A 31 -14.12 -1.75 3.68
N GLU A 32 -12.87 -2.09 3.92
CA GLU A 32 -12.16 -3.07 3.11
C GLU A 32 -12.47 -4.48 3.60
N SER A 33 -13.04 -5.28 2.72
CA SER A 33 -13.46 -6.65 3.06
C SER A 33 -12.33 -7.66 3.01
N ILE A 34 -11.23 -7.32 2.34
CA ILE A 34 -10.08 -8.20 2.15
C ILE A 34 -8.86 -7.58 2.82
N PRO A 35 -8.14 -8.32 3.67
CA PRO A 35 -6.92 -7.82 4.28
C PRO A 35 -5.90 -7.40 3.21
N ARG A 36 -5.21 -6.30 3.45
CA ARG A 36 -4.20 -5.80 2.51
C ARG A 36 -2.98 -6.71 2.39
N GLY A 37 -2.65 -7.42 3.46
CA GLY A 37 -1.41 -8.18 3.51
C GLY A 37 -0.20 -7.24 3.38
N PRO A 38 0.80 -7.56 2.54
CA PRO A 38 1.96 -6.69 2.34
C PRO A 38 1.65 -5.34 1.70
N TYR A 39 0.55 -5.21 0.97
CA TYR A 39 0.20 -3.97 0.27
C TYR A 39 0.13 -2.79 1.24
N SER A 40 0.70 -1.67 0.86
CA SER A 40 0.87 -0.45 1.64
C SER A 40 1.71 -0.61 2.92
N GLY A 41 2.27 -1.78 3.13
CA GLY A 41 3.28 -1.99 4.14
C GLY A 41 4.63 -1.43 3.69
N SER A 42 5.68 -1.96 4.25
CA SER A 42 7.02 -1.47 3.95
C SER A 42 8.01 -2.62 3.92
N PHE A 43 9.01 -2.51 3.05
CA PHE A 43 10.12 -3.44 3.10
C PHE A 43 11.42 -2.71 2.85
N GLY A 44 12.51 -3.27 3.36
CA GLY A 44 13.81 -2.66 3.22
C GLY A 44 14.79 -3.26 4.19
N TYR A 45 15.72 -2.44 4.65
CA TYR A 45 16.74 -2.93 5.58
C TYR A 45 17.09 -1.88 6.63
N ILE A 46 17.60 -2.37 7.74
CA ILE A 46 18.13 -1.57 8.83
C ILE A 46 19.60 -1.97 8.97
N GLY A 47 20.50 -1.02 8.77
CA GLY A 47 21.93 -1.28 8.84
C GLY A 47 22.45 -1.33 10.26
N PHE A 48 23.68 -1.82 10.42
CA PHE A 48 24.35 -1.83 11.72
C PHE A 48 24.74 -0.42 12.16
N ALA A 49 25.05 0.47 11.22
CA ALA A 49 25.10 1.90 11.52
C ALA A 49 23.67 2.40 11.68
N PRO A 50 23.44 3.55 12.37
CA PRO A 50 22.06 4.00 12.62
C PRO A 50 21.42 4.58 11.37
N TYR A 51 21.13 3.73 10.38
CA TYR A 51 20.39 4.10 9.20
C TYR A 51 19.44 2.98 8.79
N MET A 52 18.38 3.36 8.07
CA MET A 52 17.45 2.42 7.48
C MET A 52 16.98 2.96 6.14
N ASP A 53 16.60 2.04 5.27
CA ASP A 53 16.05 2.37 3.96
C ASP A 53 14.84 1.46 3.73
N LEU A 54 13.67 2.06 3.65
CA LEU A 54 12.41 1.34 3.54
C LEU A 54 11.61 1.90 2.36
N ASN A 55 11.00 1.01 1.62
CA ASN A 55 10.08 1.35 0.53
C ASN A 55 8.65 1.04 0.93
N ILE A 56 7.71 1.78 0.36
CA ILE A 56 6.29 1.44 0.48
C ILE A 56 5.99 0.34 -0.53
N ILE A 57 5.28 -0.69 -0.08
CA ILE A 57 4.89 -1.81 -0.95
C ILE A 57 3.65 -1.40 -1.75
N ILE A 58 3.88 -0.90 -2.95
CA ILE A 58 2.85 -0.56 -3.93
C ILE A 58 3.31 -1.08 -5.29
N ARG A 59 2.37 -1.23 -6.22
CA ARG A 59 2.68 -1.69 -7.59
C ARG A 59 3.47 -2.99 -7.58
N SER A 60 3.09 -3.89 -6.68
CA SER A 60 3.79 -5.15 -6.44
C SER A 60 2.81 -6.30 -6.56
N ILE A 61 3.29 -7.41 -7.07
CA ILE A 61 2.54 -8.65 -7.19
C ILE A 61 3.09 -9.62 -6.16
N ILE A 62 2.21 -10.21 -5.37
CA ILE A 62 2.56 -11.17 -4.34
C ILE A 62 2.22 -12.56 -4.86
N ILE A 63 3.21 -13.44 -4.91
CA ILE A 63 3.00 -14.82 -5.32
C ILE A 63 3.15 -15.72 -4.09
N HIS A 64 2.09 -16.44 -3.78
CA HIS A 64 2.05 -17.31 -2.63
C HIS A 64 1.12 -18.50 -2.93
N ASN A 65 1.60 -19.72 -2.67
CA ASN A 65 0.84 -20.95 -2.91
C ASN A 65 0.23 -20.98 -4.33
N GLU A 66 1.06 -20.69 -5.34
CA GLU A 66 0.65 -20.69 -6.76
C GLU A 66 -0.42 -19.67 -7.10
N THR A 67 -0.67 -18.72 -6.19
CA THR A 67 -1.62 -17.64 -6.41
C THR A 67 -0.88 -16.32 -6.49
N ALA A 68 -1.15 -15.53 -7.53
CA ALA A 68 -0.64 -14.17 -7.67
C ALA A 68 -1.74 -13.20 -7.28
N SER A 69 -1.41 -12.25 -6.41
CA SER A 69 -2.35 -11.24 -5.96
C SER A 69 -1.71 -9.87 -5.92
N PHE A 70 -2.52 -8.84 -6.08
CA PHE A 70 -2.06 -7.48 -5.92
C PHE A 70 -3.24 -6.59 -5.51
N HIS A 71 -2.90 -5.41 -5.00
CA HIS A 71 -3.88 -4.39 -4.64
C HIS A 71 -3.54 -3.09 -5.34
N VAL A 72 -4.56 -2.29 -5.59
CA VAL A 72 -4.42 -0.95 -6.14
C VAL A 72 -5.25 0.02 -5.32
N GLY A 73 -4.90 1.29 -5.37
CA GLY A 73 -5.63 2.31 -4.66
C GLY A 73 -5.35 3.69 -5.25
N ALA A 74 -6.10 4.65 -4.80
CA ALA A 74 -5.94 6.05 -5.19
C ALA A 74 -6.02 6.94 -3.97
N GLY A 75 -5.34 8.08 -4.03
CA GLY A 75 -5.45 9.10 -2.99
C GLY A 75 -6.80 9.79 -3.08
N VAL A 76 -7.50 9.89 -1.96
CA VAL A 76 -8.83 10.48 -1.88
C VAL A 76 -8.75 11.76 -1.07
N VAL A 77 -9.32 12.83 -1.63
CA VAL A 77 -9.42 14.13 -0.97
C VAL A 77 -10.87 14.62 -1.02
N ALA A 78 -11.15 15.74 -0.35
CA ALA A 78 -12.51 16.26 -0.26
C ALA A 78 -13.19 16.49 -1.62
N ASP A 79 -12.41 16.89 -2.62
CA ASP A 79 -12.93 17.16 -3.97
C ASP A 79 -12.88 15.96 -4.91
N SER A 80 -12.47 14.79 -4.42
CA SER A 80 -12.41 13.58 -5.23
C SER A 80 -13.79 13.16 -5.69
N VAL A 81 -13.88 12.69 -6.95
CA VAL A 81 -15.10 12.14 -7.52
C VAL A 81 -14.97 10.62 -7.50
N PRO A 82 -15.84 9.89 -6.79
CA PRO A 82 -15.69 8.44 -6.60
C PRO A 82 -15.48 7.66 -7.90
N GLU A 83 -16.23 7.95 -8.94
CA GLU A 83 -16.11 7.25 -10.22
C GLU A 83 -14.75 7.46 -10.87
N LYS A 84 -14.23 8.69 -10.82
CA LYS A 84 -12.91 9.01 -11.38
C LYS A 84 -11.80 8.31 -10.61
N GLU A 85 -11.90 8.28 -9.28
CA GLU A 85 -10.93 7.60 -8.44
C GLU A 85 -10.93 6.09 -8.69
N TYR A 86 -12.11 5.51 -8.89
CA TYR A 86 -12.22 4.11 -9.25
C TYR A 86 -11.51 3.81 -10.57
N PHE A 87 -11.75 4.60 -11.61
CA PHE A 87 -11.08 4.41 -12.90
C PHE A 87 -9.57 4.61 -12.79
N GLU A 88 -9.11 5.50 -11.94
CA GLU A 88 -7.68 5.66 -11.66
C GLU A 88 -7.09 4.37 -11.09
N THR A 89 -7.81 3.68 -10.21
CA THR A 89 -7.33 2.40 -9.68
C THR A 89 -7.21 1.35 -10.78
N LEU A 90 -8.15 1.31 -11.72
CA LEU A 90 -8.07 0.39 -12.86
C LEU A 90 -6.87 0.69 -13.74
N ASP A 91 -6.57 1.96 -13.97
CA ASP A 91 -5.39 2.35 -14.75
C ASP A 91 -4.09 1.91 -14.05
N LYS A 92 -4.04 2.00 -12.74
CA LYS A 92 -2.89 1.54 -11.96
C LYS A 92 -2.76 0.02 -11.96
N ALA A 93 -3.87 -0.70 -12.09
CA ALA A 93 -3.88 -2.16 -12.15
C ALA A 93 -3.46 -2.70 -13.52
N ALA A 94 -3.68 -1.94 -14.59
CA ALA A 94 -3.46 -2.41 -15.95
C ALA A 94 -2.07 -3.01 -16.20
N PRO A 95 -0.95 -2.37 -15.80
CA PRO A 95 0.37 -2.97 -16.02
C PRO A 95 0.55 -4.32 -15.32
N MET A 96 -0.04 -4.50 -14.15
CA MET A 96 0.07 -5.75 -13.39
C MET A 96 -0.77 -6.84 -14.02
N ILE A 97 -1.98 -6.50 -14.48
CA ILE A 97 -2.84 -7.43 -15.21
C ILE A 97 -2.16 -7.88 -16.50
N GLU A 98 -1.57 -6.94 -17.23
CA GLU A 98 -0.83 -7.25 -18.45
C GLU A 98 0.33 -8.20 -18.17
N ALA A 99 1.13 -7.91 -17.14
CA ALA A 99 2.26 -8.76 -16.76
C ALA A 99 1.82 -10.19 -16.43
N LEU A 100 0.71 -10.36 -15.73
CA LEU A 100 0.18 -11.67 -15.35
C LEU A 100 -0.44 -12.41 -16.54
N SER A 101 -0.85 -11.70 -17.57
CA SER A 101 -1.46 -12.28 -18.79
C SER A 101 -0.45 -12.67 -19.85
N MET A 102 0.82 -12.28 -19.67
CA MET A 102 1.86 -12.60 -20.67
C MET A 102 2.17 -14.08 -20.66
N GLU A 103 2.17 -14.67 -21.85
CA GLU A 103 2.62 -16.05 -22.06
C GLU A 103 4.14 -16.07 -22.25
N LYS A 104 4.74 -17.11 -21.75
CA LYS A 104 6.18 -17.32 -21.92
C LYS A 104 6.49 -17.99 -23.26
#